data_f5c3b061c9e3411a60ed04976d9d11b0
#
_entry.id   f5c3b061c9e3411a60ed04976d9d11b0
#
_cell.length_a   1.000
_cell.length_b   1.000
_cell.length_c   1.000
_cell.angle_alpha   90.00
_cell.angle_beta   90.00
_cell.angle_gamma   90.00
#
_symmetry.space_group_name_H-M   'P 1'
#
loop_
_entity.id
_entity.type
_entity.pdbx_description
1 polymer ?
#
loop_
_entity_poly.entity_id
_entity_poly.type
_entity_poly.pdbx_seq_one_letter_code
_entity_poly.pdbx_strand_id
1 'polypeptide(L)'
;MQFCLGLFIIRTHPGLVAFEWLGEQVKIFLDYTKKGSRFVFGDLINDIFAFQALPIIVFFSSVMSVLYFLGIMQWLILKISWVMQVTMGTSPTETLSVAGNIFVGQTEAPLLIRPYLKDMTKSEIHAVLTGGFATIAGSVMGAFISFGIDASALISASVMAAPCALALSKLSFPETEESVFKSDKSIKVDCGNEQNILEAASSGASTSIGLCANIAANLIAFLAILDFINKSLQWFGGMVGYPTLTFELICSYIFMPVAFMMGIPYRESFVVAQMIGTKLFINEFVAYETLSALKTNRQNGLDSIIDGEVQWISVRSETITTYALCGFANFSSLGICIGGLSSICPSRRSDVSSVVMRAMLTGTCVSLVNACVAGILFVPPVDCVGVFQNNQFNVSNSEVNSCCRNLFGSTVNNGSLIFSGIWQNVQNASLFFTECCRCCGVSFDALCN
;
A
#
# COMPACT_ATOMS: atom_id res chain seq x y z
N MET A 1 15.13 10.49 8.25
CA MET A 1 14.49 10.72 6.95
C MET A 1 13.03 10.28 6.93
N GLN A 2 12.69 9.02 7.26
CA GLN A 2 11.31 8.51 7.28
C GLN A 2 10.33 9.38 8.08
N PHE A 3 10.63 9.72 9.33
CA PHE A 3 9.77 10.55 10.17
C PHE A 3 9.55 11.95 9.58
N CYS A 4 10.60 12.56 9.02
CA CYS A 4 10.47 13.88 8.37
C CYS A 4 9.59 13.82 7.13
N LEU A 5 9.70 12.74 6.32
CA LEU A 5 8.80 12.50 5.20
C LEU A 5 7.36 12.29 5.67
N GLY A 6 7.16 11.47 6.70
CA GLY A 6 5.84 11.26 7.29
C GLY A 6 5.24 12.56 7.84
N LEU A 7 6.04 13.36 8.55
CA LEU A 7 5.62 14.67 9.05
C LEU A 7 5.19 15.59 7.91
N PHE A 8 5.99 15.64 6.83
CA PHE A 8 5.65 16.44 5.65
C PHE A 8 4.35 15.96 5.00
N ILE A 9 4.22 14.64 4.74
CA ILE A 9 3.08 14.07 4.01
C ILE A 9 1.79 14.16 4.83
N ILE A 10 1.83 13.79 6.11
CA ILE A 10 0.61 13.58 6.93
C ILE A 10 0.20 14.85 7.70
N ARG A 11 1.16 15.71 8.09
CA ARG A 11 0.90 16.85 8.98
C ARG A 11 0.94 18.20 8.31
N THR A 12 1.72 18.37 7.22
CA THR A 12 1.75 19.66 6.54
C THR A 12 0.65 19.78 5.51
N HIS A 13 -0.03 20.92 5.48
CA HIS A 13 -1.10 21.16 4.50
C HIS A 13 -0.63 20.95 3.04
N PRO A 14 0.54 21.47 2.59
CA PRO A 14 0.99 21.24 1.21
C PRO A 14 1.31 19.77 0.92
N GLY A 15 1.86 19.03 1.88
CA GLY A 15 2.14 17.60 1.73
C GLY A 15 0.86 16.78 1.62
N LEU A 16 -0.10 17.02 2.53
CA LEU A 16 -1.38 16.33 2.54
C LEU A 16 -2.13 16.56 1.23
N VAL A 17 -2.31 17.81 0.80
CA VAL A 17 -3.00 18.14 -0.46
C VAL A 17 -2.29 17.54 -1.67
N ALA A 18 -0.95 17.56 -1.70
CA ALA A 18 -0.19 16.97 -2.80
C ALA A 18 -0.37 15.46 -2.90
N PHE A 19 -0.33 14.74 -1.77
CA PHE A 19 -0.51 13.28 -1.76
C PHE A 19 -1.96 12.84 -1.94
N GLU A 20 -2.93 13.58 -1.44
CA GLU A 20 -4.35 13.35 -1.74
C GLU A 20 -4.64 13.57 -3.22
N TRP A 21 -4.14 14.67 -3.80
CA TRP A 21 -4.27 14.92 -5.23
C TRP A 21 -3.60 13.82 -6.06
N LEU A 22 -2.38 13.41 -5.69
CA LEU A 22 -1.67 12.33 -6.37
C LEU A 22 -2.44 11.00 -6.27
N GLY A 23 -2.97 10.68 -5.10
CA GLY A 23 -3.79 9.48 -4.88
C GLY A 23 -5.05 9.49 -5.76
N GLU A 24 -5.73 10.63 -5.86
CA GLU A 24 -6.91 10.76 -6.73
C GLU A 24 -6.53 10.65 -8.22
N GLN A 25 -5.40 11.25 -8.66
CA GLN A 25 -4.93 11.07 -10.04
C GLN A 25 -4.60 9.62 -10.37
N VAL A 26 -3.94 8.91 -9.45
CA VAL A 26 -3.65 7.48 -9.61
C VAL A 26 -4.94 6.68 -9.70
N LYS A 27 -5.92 6.95 -8.85
CA LYS A 27 -7.23 6.29 -8.87
C LYS A 27 -7.97 6.52 -10.21
N ILE A 28 -8.06 7.77 -10.66
CA ILE A 28 -8.67 8.13 -11.97
C ILE A 28 -7.94 7.41 -13.10
N PHE A 29 -6.60 7.40 -13.07
CA PHE A 29 -5.78 6.71 -14.06
C PHE A 29 -6.07 5.20 -14.10
N LEU A 30 -6.17 4.55 -12.95
CA LEU A 30 -6.49 3.13 -12.86
C LEU A 30 -7.92 2.81 -13.30
N ASP A 31 -8.85 3.72 -13.11
CA ASP A 31 -10.24 3.56 -13.54
C ASP A 31 -10.39 3.44 -15.07
N TYR A 32 -9.43 3.94 -15.86
CA TYR A 32 -9.43 3.71 -17.30
C TYR A 32 -9.36 2.22 -17.68
N THR A 33 -8.79 1.38 -16.81
CA THR A 33 -8.75 -0.08 -17.00
C THR A 33 -10.15 -0.67 -17.11
N LYS A 34 -11.14 -0.13 -16.40
CA LYS A 34 -12.52 -0.64 -16.36
C LYS A 34 -13.13 -0.74 -17.77
N LYS A 35 -12.77 0.19 -18.66
CA LYS A 35 -13.28 0.18 -20.06
C LYS A 35 -12.74 -1.00 -20.85
N GLY A 36 -11.44 -1.29 -20.72
CA GLY A 36 -10.82 -2.45 -21.36
C GLY A 36 -11.30 -3.77 -20.74
N SER A 37 -11.35 -3.84 -19.43
CA SER A 37 -11.82 -5.03 -18.69
C SER A 37 -13.27 -5.38 -19.03
N ARG A 38 -14.15 -4.39 -19.10
CA ARG A 38 -15.56 -4.59 -19.49
C ARG A 38 -15.70 -5.10 -20.92
N PHE A 39 -14.85 -4.65 -21.83
CA PHE A 39 -14.85 -5.15 -23.20
C PHE A 39 -14.46 -6.63 -23.28
N VAL A 40 -13.49 -7.07 -22.46
CA VAL A 40 -12.97 -8.45 -22.48
C VAL A 40 -13.83 -9.40 -21.66
N PHE A 41 -14.27 -8.98 -20.47
CA PHE A 41 -14.91 -9.84 -19.45
C PHE A 41 -16.39 -9.54 -19.22
N GLY A 42 -16.96 -8.51 -19.87
CA GLY A 42 -18.36 -8.12 -19.65
C GLY A 42 -18.63 -7.67 -18.21
N ASP A 43 -19.77 -8.10 -17.68
CA ASP A 43 -20.22 -7.72 -16.34
C ASP A 43 -19.55 -8.53 -15.20
N LEU A 44 -18.78 -9.57 -15.52
CA LEU A 44 -18.01 -10.36 -14.55
C LEU A 44 -17.01 -9.52 -13.73
N ILE A 45 -16.65 -8.33 -14.23
CA ILE A 45 -15.76 -7.40 -13.52
C ILE A 45 -16.34 -6.85 -12.21
N ASN A 46 -17.67 -6.92 -12.01
CA ASN A 46 -18.32 -6.41 -10.81
C ASN A 46 -18.34 -7.42 -9.67
N ASP A 47 -18.34 -8.73 -9.99
CA ASP A 47 -18.62 -9.80 -9.03
C ASP A 47 -17.40 -10.66 -8.71
N ILE A 48 -16.40 -10.68 -9.60
CA ILE A 48 -15.27 -11.60 -9.46
C ILE A 48 -13.95 -10.80 -9.31
N PHE A 49 -13.29 -11.01 -8.17
CA PHE A 49 -11.99 -10.40 -7.82
C PHE A 49 -10.96 -10.47 -8.96
N ALA A 50 -10.79 -11.64 -9.57
CA ALA A 50 -9.79 -11.83 -10.61
C ALA A 50 -10.01 -10.91 -11.82
N PHE A 51 -11.26 -10.65 -12.20
CA PHE A 51 -11.58 -9.77 -13.33
C PHE A 51 -11.66 -8.29 -12.94
N GLN A 52 -11.72 -7.98 -11.66
CA GLN A 52 -11.66 -6.62 -11.14
C GLN A 52 -10.21 -6.15 -10.95
N ALA A 53 -9.38 -6.93 -10.27
CA ALA A 53 -8.06 -6.52 -9.81
C ALA A 53 -6.93 -6.85 -10.81
N LEU A 54 -6.94 -8.04 -11.43
CA LEU A 54 -5.82 -8.46 -12.28
C LEU A 54 -5.66 -7.62 -13.57
N PRO A 55 -6.71 -7.14 -14.25
CA PRO A 55 -6.56 -6.27 -15.41
C PRO A 55 -5.88 -4.93 -15.09
N ILE A 56 -6.03 -4.43 -13.86
CA ILE A 56 -5.34 -3.21 -13.41
C ILE A 56 -3.83 -3.42 -13.46
N ILE A 57 -3.35 -4.59 -13.05
CA ILE A 57 -1.94 -4.96 -13.10
C ILE A 57 -1.43 -4.95 -14.54
N VAL A 58 -2.21 -5.50 -15.48
CA VAL A 58 -1.85 -5.53 -16.92
C VAL A 58 -1.72 -4.12 -17.49
N PHE A 59 -2.71 -3.28 -17.25
CA PHE A 59 -2.70 -1.90 -17.73
C PHE A 59 -1.55 -1.09 -17.15
N PHE A 60 -1.37 -1.15 -15.81
CA PHE A 60 -0.30 -0.44 -15.13
C PHE A 60 1.08 -0.89 -15.62
N SER A 61 1.30 -2.20 -15.77
CA SER A 61 2.56 -2.76 -16.25
C SER A 61 2.88 -2.29 -17.68
N SER A 62 1.87 -2.25 -18.55
CA SER A 62 2.01 -1.72 -19.91
C SER A 62 2.46 -0.25 -19.91
N VAL A 63 1.83 0.60 -19.08
CA VAL A 63 2.18 2.02 -18.98
C VAL A 63 3.58 2.20 -18.35
N MET A 64 3.91 1.42 -17.33
CA MET A 64 5.24 1.46 -16.72
C MET A 64 6.34 1.12 -17.73
N SER A 65 6.13 0.10 -18.58
CA SER A 65 7.08 -0.24 -19.66
C SER A 65 7.27 0.91 -20.65
N VAL A 66 6.19 1.63 -20.99
CA VAL A 66 6.29 2.83 -21.83
C VAL A 66 7.10 3.94 -21.14
N LEU A 67 6.86 4.18 -19.85
CA LEU A 67 7.60 5.19 -19.08
C LEU A 67 9.08 4.82 -18.92
N TYR A 68 9.40 3.53 -18.82
CA TYR A 68 10.78 3.04 -18.86
C TYR A 68 11.41 3.26 -20.23
N PHE A 69 10.71 2.92 -21.32
CA PHE A 69 11.19 3.16 -22.69
C PHE A 69 11.49 4.65 -22.94
N LEU A 70 10.65 5.55 -22.43
CA LEU A 70 10.84 7.00 -22.52
C LEU A 70 11.96 7.55 -21.63
N GLY A 71 12.53 6.75 -20.72
CA GLY A 71 13.56 7.16 -19.78
C GLY A 71 13.04 7.97 -18.56
N ILE A 72 11.73 8.21 -18.48
CA ILE A 72 11.12 9.02 -17.41
C ILE A 72 11.30 8.33 -16.05
N MET A 73 11.04 7.01 -15.99
CA MET A 73 11.17 6.27 -14.74
C MET A 73 12.62 6.20 -14.25
N GLN A 74 13.57 5.94 -15.14
CA GLN A 74 14.99 5.92 -14.80
C GLN A 74 15.44 7.27 -14.25
N TRP A 75 15.04 8.36 -14.91
CA TRP A 75 15.35 9.71 -14.44
C TRP A 75 14.78 9.96 -13.04
N LEU A 76 13.51 9.60 -12.80
CA LEU A 76 12.83 9.78 -11.51
C LEU A 76 13.52 8.97 -10.40
N ILE A 77 13.75 7.68 -10.64
CA ILE A 77 14.39 6.77 -9.68
C ILE A 77 15.81 7.22 -9.35
N LEU A 78 16.59 7.65 -10.34
CA LEU A 78 17.93 8.19 -10.15
C LEU A 78 17.94 9.45 -9.27
N LYS A 79 16.96 10.36 -9.44
CA LYS A 79 16.84 11.56 -8.61
C LYS A 79 16.49 11.23 -7.16
N ILE A 80 15.54 10.33 -6.94
CA ILE A 80 15.18 9.86 -5.60
C ILE A 80 16.35 9.13 -4.96
N SER A 81 17.01 8.23 -5.68
CA SER A 81 18.19 7.51 -5.22
C SER A 81 19.32 8.47 -4.81
N TRP A 82 19.59 9.50 -5.61
CA TRP A 82 20.59 10.50 -5.27
C TRP A 82 20.27 11.24 -3.95
N VAL A 83 19.02 11.67 -3.76
CA VAL A 83 18.58 12.32 -2.50
C VAL A 83 18.76 11.37 -1.32
N MET A 84 18.38 10.11 -1.46
CA MET A 84 18.51 9.11 -0.40
C MET A 84 19.99 8.82 -0.10
N GLN A 85 20.82 8.68 -1.12
CA GLN A 85 22.25 8.44 -0.98
C GLN A 85 22.96 9.56 -0.23
N VAL A 86 22.72 10.82 -0.61
CA VAL A 86 23.33 12.00 0.04
C VAL A 86 22.88 12.12 1.51
N THR A 87 21.63 11.79 1.81
CA THR A 87 21.08 11.94 3.16
C THR A 87 21.42 10.78 4.09
N MET A 88 21.62 9.57 3.55
CA MET A 88 21.78 8.35 4.35
C MET A 88 23.21 7.76 4.26
N GLY A 89 24.00 8.16 3.27
CA GLY A 89 25.37 7.67 3.08
C GLY A 89 25.45 6.17 2.69
N THR A 90 24.41 5.63 2.08
CA THR A 90 24.33 4.26 1.61
C THR A 90 24.96 4.09 0.23
N SER A 91 25.29 2.87 -0.19
CA SER A 91 25.90 2.63 -1.50
C SER A 91 24.93 2.96 -2.65
N PRO A 92 25.44 3.40 -3.80
CA PRO A 92 24.60 3.78 -4.94
C PRO A 92 23.72 2.63 -5.45
N THR A 93 24.24 1.41 -5.46
CA THR A 93 23.55 0.23 -6.00
C THR A 93 22.35 -0.19 -5.16
N GLU A 94 22.52 -0.33 -3.85
CA GLU A 94 21.42 -0.68 -2.95
C GLU A 94 20.37 0.43 -2.90
N THR A 95 20.81 1.69 -2.87
CA THR A 95 19.90 2.85 -2.81
C THR A 95 19.08 2.97 -4.09
N LEU A 96 19.68 2.71 -5.26
CA LEU A 96 18.96 2.72 -6.54
C LEU A 96 17.87 1.65 -6.59
N SER A 97 18.18 0.43 -6.15
CA SER A 97 17.18 -0.65 -6.11
C SER A 97 16.05 -0.33 -5.13
N VAL A 98 16.36 0.15 -3.93
CA VAL A 98 15.33 0.50 -2.93
C VAL A 98 14.49 1.70 -3.38
N ALA A 99 15.07 2.70 -4.04
CA ALA A 99 14.32 3.79 -4.67
C ALA A 99 13.40 3.27 -5.79
N GLY A 100 13.86 2.31 -6.57
CA GLY A 100 13.05 1.62 -7.59
C GLY A 100 11.84 0.92 -6.99
N ASN A 101 11.99 0.27 -5.85
CA ASN A 101 10.90 -0.44 -5.17
C ASN A 101 9.72 0.45 -4.72
N ILE A 102 9.85 1.78 -4.74
CA ILE A 102 8.71 2.69 -4.52
C ILE A 102 7.67 2.54 -5.66
N PHE A 103 8.10 2.21 -6.86
CA PHE A 103 7.28 2.19 -8.08
C PHE A 103 7.09 0.80 -8.66
N VAL A 104 8.13 -0.05 -8.58
CA VAL A 104 8.16 -1.38 -9.20
C VAL A 104 8.33 -2.48 -8.17
N GLY A 105 8.04 -3.71 -8.56
CA GLY A 105 8.03 -4.85 -7.66
C GLY A 105 9.43 -5.32 -7.21
N GLN A 106 9.42 -6.18 -6.21
CA GLN A 106 10.61 -6.75 -5.57
C GLN A 106 11.52 -7.55 -6.52
N THR A 107 11.00 -8.03 -7.65
CA THR A 107 11.76 -8.74 -8.70
C THR A 107 12.21 -7.84 -9.82
N GLU A 108 11.55 -6.71 -10.02
CA GLU A 108 11.80 -5.74 -11.10
C GLU A 108 12.86 -4.71 -10.70
N ALA A 109 12.80 -4.19 -9.47
CA ALA A 109 13.77 -3.19 -9.03
C ALA A 109 15.22 -3.71 -9.05
N PRO A 110 15.55 -4.97 -8.72
CA PRO A 110 16.90 -5.50 -8.88
C PRO A 110 17.40 -5.56 -10.32
N LEU A 111 16.53 -5.52 -11.33
CA LEU A 111 16.94 -5.42 -12.74
C LEU A 111 17.68 -4.13 -13.03
N LEU A 112 17.35 -3.03 -12.34
CA LEU A 112 18.04 -1.73 -12.46
C LEU A 112 19.52 -1.81 -12.11
N ILE A 113 19.88 -2.77 -11.25
CA ILE A 113 21.25 -2.97 -10.74
C ILE A 113 21.85 -4.30 -11.22
N ARG A 114 21.23 -4.96 -12.21
CA ARG A 114 21.65 -6.27 -12.73
C ARG A 114 23.16 -6.39 -13.00
N PRO A 115 23.82 -5.42 -13.69
CA PRO A 115 25.24 -5.53 -13.98
C PRO A 115 26.14 -5.53 -12.73
N TYR A 116 25.64 -5.00 -11.62
CA TYR A 116 26.39 -4.78 -10.38
C TYR A 116 26.18 -5.87 -9.33
N LEU A 117 25.11 -6.68 -9.44
CA LEU A 117 24.70 -7.69 -8.45
C LEU A 117 25.79 -8.68 -8.09
N LYS A 118 26.64 -9.08 -9.04
CA LYS A 118 27.72 -10.04 -8.83
C LYS A 118 28.79 -9.53 -7.86
N ASP A 119 29.05 -8.21 -7.84
CA ASP A 119 30.12 -7.56 -7.10
C ASP A 119 29.61 -6.86 -5.81
N MET A 120 28.32 -6.98 -5.51
CA MET A 120 27.69 -6.44 -4.28
C MET A 120 28.06 -7.27 -3.05
N THR A 121 28.16 -6.61 -1.90
CA THR A 121 28.34 -7.27 -0.60
C THR A 121 27.06 -8.00 -0.17
N LYS A 122 27.17 -8.91 0.80
CA LYS A 122 25.98 -9.58 1.37
C LYS A 122 25.04 -8.61 2.06
N SER A 123 25.59 -7.56 2.70
CA SER A 123 24.80 -6.50 3.32
C SER A 123 24.02 -5.67 2.29
N GLU A 124 24.61 -5.38 1.15
CA GLU A 124 23.93 -4.69 0.04
C GLU A 124 22.83 -5.57 -0.56
N ILE A 125 23.05 -6.88 -0.75
CA ILE A 125 22.03 -7.83 -1.19
C ILE A 125 20.88 -7.91 -0.16
N HIS A 126 21.20 -7.94 1.14
CA HIS A 126 20.21 -7.89 2.20
C HIS A 126 19.38 -6.60 2.16
N ALA A 127 19.99 -5.46 1.85
CA ALA A 127 19.29 -4.18 1.72
C ALA A 127 18.33 -4.17 0.51
N VAL A 128 18.76 -4.70 -0.64
CA VAL A 128 17.94 -4.85 -1.84
C VAL A 128 16.70 -5.72 -1.56
N LEU A 129 16.90 -6.86 -0.91
CA LEU A 129 15.80 -7.76 -0.52
C LEU A 129 14.87 -7.10 0.50
N THR A 130 15.42 -6.44 1.52
CA THR A 130 14.62 -5.74 2.54
C THR A 130 13.75 -4.65 1.91
N GLY A 131 14.29 -3.88 0.96
CA GLY A 131 13.53 -2.89 0.20
C GLY A 131 12.36 -3.51 -0.56
N GLY A 132 12.61 -4.63 -1.24
CA GLY A 132 11.56 -5.37 -1.95
C GLY A 132 10.46 -5.91 -1.04
N PHE A 133 10.82 -6.40 0.16
CA PHE A 133 9.82 -6.86 1.13
C PHE A 133 9.07 -5.74 1.83
N ALA A 134 9.69 -4.58 2.00
CA ALA A 134 9.11 -3.45 2.74
C ALA A 134 8.13 -2.60 1.93
N THR A 135 8.13 -2.73 0.61
CA THR A 135 7.31 -1.92 -0.32
C THR A 135 6.36 -2.79 -1.11
N ILE A 136 5.43 -2.17 -1.82
CA ILE A 136 4.54 -2.82 -2.78
C ILE A 136 4.82 -2.32 -4.19
N ALA A 137 4.61 -3.19 -5.19
CA ALA A 137 4.67 -2.77 -6.59
C ALA A 137 3.50 -1.83 -6.92
N GLY A 138 3.75 -0.79 -7.72
CA GLY A 138 2.71 0.13 -8.16
C GLY A 138 1.56 -0.56 -8.88
N SER A 139 1.86 -1.62 -9.65
CA SER A 139 0.84 -2.44 -10.32
C SER A 139 -0.11 -3.13 -9.33
N VAL A 140 0.43 -3.66 -8.23
CA VAL A 140 -0.35 -4.33 -7.18
C VAL A 140 -1.10 -3.32 -6.30
N MET A 141 -0.52 -2.14 -6.07
CA MET A 141 -1.19 -1.04 -5.36
C MET A 141 -2.54 -0.69 -6.00
N GLY A 142 -2.63 -0.74 -7.34
CA GLY A 142 -3.88 -0.54 -8.06
C GLY A 142 -4.97 -1.54 -7.68
N ALA A 143 -4.63 -2.80 -7.43
CA ALA A 143 -5.56 -3.80 -6.96
C ALA A 143 -6.09 -3.47 -5.55
N PHE A 144 -5.23 -2.98 -4.63
CA PHE A 144 -5.67 -2.57 -3.30
C PHE A 144 -6.56 -1.32 -3.32
N ILE A 145 -6.28 -0.38 -4.23
CA ILE A 145 -7.17 0.77 -4.47
C ILE A 145 -8.56 0.30 -4.95
N SER A 146 -8.62 -0.75 -5.77
CA SER A 146 -9.90 -1.32 -6.21
C SER A 146 -10.72 -1.95 -5.08
N PHE A 147 -10.06 -2.40 -4.00
CA PHE A 147 -10.73 -2.80 -2.75
C PHE A 147 -11.25 -1.63 -1.92
N GLY A 148 -11.03 -0.39 -2.34
CA GLY A 148 -11.42 0.79 -1.60
C GLY A 148 -10.42 1.25 -0.53
N ILE A 149 -9.19 0.72 -0.56
CA ILE A 149 -8.11 1.22 0.29
C ILE A 149 -7.63 2.58 -0.24
N ASP A 150 -7.32 3.48 0.68
CA ASP A 150 -6.90 4.83 0.33
C ASP A 150 -5.58 4.85 -0.44
N ALA A 151 -5.60 5.42 -1.65
CA ALA A 151 -4.44 5.51 -2.53
C ALA A 151 -3.34 6.40 -1.94
N SER A 152 -3.71 7.49 -1.26
CA SER A 152 -2.75 8.41 -0.67
C SER A 152 -1.96 7.75 0.47
N ALA A 153 -2.63 6.93 1.29
CA ALA A 153 -2.00 6.15 2.34
C ALA A 153 -1.04 5.09 1.78
N LEU A 154 -1.41 4.39 0.71
CA LEU A 154 -0.56 3.37 0.06
C LEU A 154 0.70 3.99 -0.56
N ILE A 155 0.56 5.10 -1.29
CA ILE A 155 1.68 5.83 -1.88
C ILE A 155 2.61 6.35 -0.78
N SER A 156 2.04 6.97 0.26
CA SER A 156 2.77 7.49 1.40
C SER A 156 3.54 6.37 2.12
N ALA A 157 2.90 5.23 2.33
CA ALA A 157 3.53 4.07 2.96
C ALA A 157 4.75 3.58 2.17
N SER A 158 4.66 3.48 0.84
CA SER A 158 5.77 3.05 -0.03
C SER A 158 6.93 4.05 -0.02
N VAL A 159 6.62 5.36 -0.12
CA VAL A 159 7.64 6.43 -0.09
C VAL A 159 8.36 6.47 1.26
N MET A 160 7.63 6.33 2.36
CA MET A 160 8.22 6.33 3.72
C MET A 160 8.97 5.03 4.02
N ALA A 161 8.58 3.89 3.43
CA ALA A 161 9.21 2.60 3.64
C ALA A 161 10.64 2.56 3.05
N ALA A 162 10.92 3.19 1.93
CA ALA A 162 12.21 3.11 1.25
C ALA A 162 13.40 3.54 2.13
N PRO A 163 13.44 4.74 2.72
CA PRO A 163 14.53 5.13 3.62
C PRO A 163 14.56 4.31 4.90
N CYS A 164 13.40 3.87 5.40
CA CYS A 164 13.33 3.01 6.57
C CYS A 164 13.95 1.63 6.29
N ALA A 165 13.69 1.07 5.11
CA ALA A 165 14.24 -0.22 4.68
C ALA A 165 15.77 -0.19 4.64
N LEU A 166 16.37 0.85 4.09
CA LEU A 166 17.83 1.01 4.11
C LEU A 166 18.38 1.10 5.53
N ALA A 167 17.77 1.92 6.39
CA ALA A 167 18.22 2.10 7.76
C ALA A 167 18.12 0.79 8.58
N LEU A 168 16.95 0.15 8.56
CA LEU A 168 16.74 -1.10 9.31
C LEU A 168 17.53 -2.27 8.71
N SER A 169 17.75 -2.29 7.40
CA SER A 169 18.60 -3.30 6.78
C SER A 169 20.03 -3.21 7.30
N LYS A 170 20.62 -2.02 7.35
CA LYS A 170 21.99 -1.83 7.87
C LYS A 170 22.07 -2.05 9.38
N LEU A 171 21.01 -1.78 10.13
CA LEU A 171 20.93 -2.11 11.55
C LEU A 171 20.84 -3.62 11.77
N SER A 172 20.01 -4.32 10.97
CA SER A 172 19.82 -5.77 11.04
C SER A 172 21.08 -6.52 10.55
N PHE A 173 21.62 -6.12 9.41
CA PHE A 173 22.78 -6.75 8.77
C PHE A 173 23.83 -5.69 8.43
N PRO A 174 24.71 -5.31 9.40
CA PRO A 174 25.71 -4.27 9.20
C PRO A 174 26.69 -4.61 8.08
N GLU A 175 27.22 -3.57 7.45
CA GLU A 175 28.27 -3.73 6.44
C GLU A 175 29.62 -4.05 7.11
N THR A 176 30.15 -5.22 6.81
CA THR A 176 31.45 -5.68 7.33
C THR A 176 32.48 -5.83 6.23
N GLU A 177 32.05 -5.75 4.97
CA GLU A 177 32.88 -5.86 3.79
C GLU A 177 33.07 -4.48 3.15
N GLU A 178 34.16 -4.27 2.42
CA GLU A 178 34.32 -3.02 1.67
C GLU A 178 33.51 -3.08 0.37
N SER A 179 32.51 -2.20 0.23
CA SER A 179 31.77 -2.07 -1.03
C SER A 179 32.69 -1.58 -2.15
N VAL A 180 32.58 -2.23 -3.29
CA VAL A 180 33.27 -1.83 -4.53
C VAL A 180 32.70 -0.50 -5.07
N PHE A 181 31.46 -0.15 -4.68
CA PHE A 181 30.70 0.99 -5.21
C PHE A 181 30.74 2.21 -4.28
N LYS A 182 31.93 2.60 -3.79
CA LYS A 182 32.14 3.71 -2.84
C LYS A 182 31.99 5.12 -3.45
N SER A 183 31.87 5.29 -4.76
CA SER A 183 31.96 6.58 -5.44
C SER A 183 30.92 6.76 -6.53
N ASP A 184 30.53 8.00 -6.74
CA ASP A 184 29.63 8.60 -7.75
C ASP A 184 29.93 8.26 -9.24
N LYS A 185 30.52 7.10 -9.53
CA LYS A 185 30.56 6.63 -10.90
C LYS A 185 29.12 6.38 -11.32
N SER A 186 28.65 7.20 -12.23
CA SER A 186 27.31 7.16 -12.82
C SER A 186 26.88 5.71 -13.08
N ILE A 187 25.99 5.19 -12.22
CA ILE A 187 25.36 3.89 -12.46
C ILE A 187 24.57 4.05 -13.74
N LYS A 188 24.95 3.28 -14.75
CA LYS A 188 24.17 3.18 -15.99
C LYS A 188 23.03 2.22 -15.74
N VAL A 189 21.81 2.74 -15.81
CA VAL A 189 20.59 1.95 -15.82
C VAL A 189 20.35 1.47 -17.24
N ASP A 190 20.11 0.19 -17.40
CA ASP A 190 19.80 -0.41 -18.71
C ASP A 190 18.42 0.07 -19.17
N CYS A 191 18.33 0.52 -20.42
CA CYS A 191 17.11 1.15 -20.96
C CYS A 191 16.20 0.16 -21.71
N GLY A 192 16.38 -1.15 -21.55
CA GLY A 192 15.60 -2.14 -22.30
C GLY A 192 16.01 -2.26 -23.77
N ASN A 193 15.44 -3.24 -24.46
CA ASN A 193 15.76 -3.55 -25.85
C ASN A 193 14.61 -3.22 -26.84
N GLU A 194 13.53 -2.60 -26.35
CA GLU A 194 12.35 -2.26 -27.14
C GLU A 194 12.69 -1.17 -28.17
N GLN A 195 12.18 -1.33 -29.40
CA GLN A 195 12.49 -0.42 -30.51
C GLN A 195 11.47 0.72 -30.65
N ASN A 196 10.27 0.55 -30.11
CA ASN A 196 9.21 1.57 -30.19
C ASN A 196 8.23 1.51 -29.02
N ILE A 197 7.42 2.56 -28.86
CA ILE A 197 6.46 2.71 -27.77
C ILE A 197 5.40 1.59 -27.76
N LEU A 198 4.95 1.15 -28.92
CA LEU A 198 3.93 0.11 -29.00
C LEU A 198 4.47 -1.26 -28.58
N GLU A 199 5.72 -1.53 -28.97
CA GLU A 199 6.43 -2.73 -28.53
C GLU A 199 6.63 -2.72 -27.01
N ALA A 200 7.07 -1.59 -26.44
CA ALA A 200 7.19 -1.44 -24.99
C ALA A 200 5.86 -1.66 -24.26
N ALA A 201 4.77 -1.08 -24.76
CA ALA A 201 3.44 -1.25 -24.19
C ALA A 201 2.99 -2.73 -24.25
N SER A 202 3.18 -3.39 -25.39
CA SER A 202 2.83 -4.80 -25.60
C SER A 202 3.69 -5.74 -24.74
N SER A 203 4.99 -5.47 -24.65
CA SER A 203 5.95 -6.22 -23.83
C SER A 203 5.54 -6.16 -22.35
N GLY A 204 5.22 -4.96 -21.83
CA GLY A 204 4.76 -4.77 -20.45
C GLY A 204 3.44 -5.50 -20.15
N ALA A 205 2.48 -5.42 -21.06
CA ALA A 205 1.22 -6.16 -20.95
C ALA A 205 1.45 -7.68 -20.94
N SER A 206 2.28 -8.20 -21.84
CA SER A 206 2.57 -9.64 -21.95
C SER A 206 3.33 -10.16 -20.72
N THR A 207 4.30 -9.42 -20.23
CA THR A 207 5.09 -9.78 -19.03
C THR A 207 4.21 -9.86 -17.78
N SER A 208 3.22 -8.98 -17.66
CA SER A 208 2.30 -8.96 -16.52
C SER A 208 1.38 -10.17 -16.43
N ILE A 209 1.14 -10.90 -17.54
CA ILE A 209 0.32 -12.12 -17.54
C ILE A 209 0.91 -13.16 -16.57
N GLY A 210 2.22 -13.34 -16.60
CA GLY A 210 2.92 -14.23 -15.67
C GLY A 210 2.72 -13.82 -14.20
N LEU A 211 2.76 -12.53 -13.91
CA LEU A 211 2.51 -11.99 -12.57
C LEU A 211 1.06 -12.24 -12.14
N CYS A 212 0.08 -11.94 -13.00
CA CYS A 212 -1.33 -12.19 -12.74
C CYS A 212 -1.62 -13.67 -12.49
N ALA A 213 -1.05 -14.55 -13.31
CA ALA A 213 -1.19 -16.00 -13.16
C ALA A 213 -0.57 -16.50 -11.83
N ASN A 214 0.60 -16.00 -11.47
CA ASN A 214 1.24 -16.32 -10.19
C ASN A 214 0.41 -15.83 -8.99
N ILE A 215 -0.15 -14.63 -9.05
CA ILE A 215 -1.02 -14.10 -7.98
C ILE A 215 -2.24 -15.00 -7.83
N ALA A 216 -2.94 -15.32 -8.93
CA ALA A 216 -4.12 -16.18 -8.89
C ALA A 216 -3.81 -17.59 -8.37
N ALA A 217 -2.73 -18.21 -8.86
CA ALA A 217 -2.30 -19.54 -8.43
C ALA A 217 -1.93 -19.57 -6.94
N ASN A 218 -1.19 -18.58 -6.47
CA ASN A 218 -0.82 -18.46 -5.06
C ASN A 218 -2.05 -18.23 -4.16
N LEU A 219 -2.99 -17.37 -4.56
CA LEU A 219 -4.23 -17.16 -3.81
C LEU A 219 -5.01 -18.48 -3.66
N ILE A 220 -5.21 -19.21 -4.76
CA ILE A 220 -5.91 -20.50 -4.71
C ILE A 220 -5.19 -21.48 -3.80
N ALA A 221 -3.87 -21.65 -3.97
CA ALA A 221 -3.09 -22.62 -3.21
C ALA A 221 -3.05 -22.28 -1.72
N PHE A 222 -2.73 -21.03 -1.37
CA PHE A 222 -2.57 -20.64 0.04
C PHE A 222 -3.89 -20.55 0.80
N LEU A 223 -4.98 -20.12 0.15
CA LEU A 223 -6.31 -20.14 0.78
C LEU A 223 -6.80 -21.59 1.01
N ALA A 224 -6.54 -22.49 0.06
CA ALA A 224 -6.87 -23.92 0.24
C ALA A 224 -6.04 -24.55 1.38
N ILE A 225 -4.73 -24.22 1.47
CA ILE A 225 -3.88 -24.67 2.56
C ILE A 225 -4.35 -24.10 3.90
N LEU A 226 -4.75 -22.82 3.95
CA LEU A 226 -5.29 -22.19 5.15
C LEU A 226 -6.57 -22.88 5.61
N ASP A 227 -7.51 -23.16 4.71
CA ASP A 227 -8.74 -23.86 5.05
C ASP A 227 -8.43 -25.28 5.58
N PHE A 228 -7.50 -26.00 4.96
CA PHE A 228 -7.04 -27.30 5.46
C PHE A 228 -6.45 -27.20 6.87
N ILE A 229 -5.59 -26.20 7.14
CA ILE A 229 -5.04 -25.95 8.47
C ILE A 229 -6.16 -25.63 9.47
N ASN A 230 -7.10 -24.77 9.10
CA ASN A 230 -8.22 -24.39 9.95
C ASN A 230 -9.11 -25.58 10.30
N LYS A 231 -9.47 -26.43 9.32
CA LYS A 231 -10.23 -27.65 9.57
C LYS A 231 -9.48 -28.63 10.47
N SER A 232 -8.18 -28.78 10.28
CA SER A 232 -7.34 -29.60 11.13
C SER A 232 -7.27 -29.07 12.56
N LEU A 233 -7.09 -27.76 12.74
CA LEU A 233 -7.07 -27.11 14.06
C LEU A 233 -8.43 -27.22 14.77
N GLN A 234 -9.53 -27.02 14.05
CA GLN A 234 -10.90 -27.19 14.56
C GLN A 234 -11.14 -28.62 15.02
N TRP A 235 -10.66 -29.62 14.25
CA TRP A 235 -10.77 -31.04 14.63
C TRP A 235 -9.98 -31.34 15.91
N PHE A 236 -8.71 -30.91 16.01
CA PHE A 236 -7.92 -31.06 17.24
C PHE A 236 -8.51 -30.27 18.40
N GLY A 237 -8.96 -29.04 18.16
CA GLY A 237 -9.63 -28.20 19.17
C GLY A 237 -10.91 -28.84 19.68
N GLY A 238 -11.68 -29.50 18.81
CA GLY A 238 -12.88 -30.25 19.18
C GLY A 238 -12.61 -31.40 20.16
N MET A 239 -11.44 -32.04 20.06
CA MET A 239 -11.03 -33.13 20.99
C MET A 239 -10.82 -32.61 22.43
N VAL A 240 -10.46 -31.31 22.58
CA VAL A 240 -10.24 -30.68 23.88
C VAL A 240 -11.35 -29.71 24.27
N GLY A 241 -12.52 -29.78 23.59
CA GLY A 241 -13.67 -28.95 23.88
C GLY A 241 -13.58 -27.50 23.34
N TYR A 242 -12.67 -27.21 22.40
CA TYR A 242 -12.49 -25.88 21.80
C TYR A 242 -12.59 -25.92 20.26
N PRO A 243 -13.78 -26.14 19.68
CA PRO A 243 -13.97 -26.35 18.24
C PRO A 243 -13.77 -25.08 17.38
N THR A 244 -13.62 -23.91 18.00
CA THR A 244 -13.41 -22.61 17.32
C THR A 244 -11.93 -22.28 17.08
N LEU A 245 -11.03 -23.22 17.33
CA LEU A 245 -9.60 -23.00 17.14
C LEU A 245 -9.27 -22.88 15.65
N THR A 246 -8.78 -21.71 15.23
CA THR A 246 -8.35 -21.42 13.86
C THR A 246 -6.93 -20.85 13.85
N PHE A 247 -6.32 -20.86 12.69
CA PHE A 247 -5.00 -20.24 12.49
C PHE A 247 -5.03 -18.73 12.77
N GLU A 248 -6.09 -18.06 12.30
CA GLU A 248 -6.31 -16.62 12.52
C GLU A 248 -6.45 -16.31 14.00
N LEU A 249 -7.13 -17.17 14.76
CA LEU A 249 -7.24 -17.02 16.21
C LEU A 249 -5.87 -17.15 16.89
N ILE A 250 -5.05 -18.09 16.49
CA ILE A 250 -3.68 -18.22 17.00
C ILE A 250 -2.87 -16.97 16.69
N CYS A 251 -2.93 -16.48 15.45
CA CYS A 251 -2.27 -15.25 15.03
C CYS A 251 -2.75 -14.04 15.83
N SER A 252 -4.06 -13.96 16.15
CA SER A 252 -4.61 -12.87 16.93
C SER A 252 -3.96 -12.73 18.29
N TYR A 253 -3.69 -13.84 18.97
CA TYR A 253 -3.00 -13.81 20.28
C TYR A 253 -1.51 -13.55 20.16
N ILE A 254 -0.82 -14.11 19.13
CA ILE A 254 0.63 -13.93 18.94
C ILE A 254 0.96 -12.49 18.59
N PHE A 255 0.20 -11.88 17.66
CA PHE A 255 0.48 -10.54 17.15
C PHE A 255 -0.30 -9.43 17.86
N MET A 256 -1.23 -9.75 18.78
CA MET A 256 -1.97 -8.75 19.54
C MET A 256 -1.06 -7.77 20.32
N PRO A 257 0.02 -8.22 21.00
CA PRO A 257 0.93 -7.29 21.66
C PRO A 257 1.58 -6.31 20.68
N VAL A 258 1.90 -6.78 19.44
CA VAL A 258 2.48 -5.93 18.40
C VAL A 258 1.46 -4.91 17.93
N ALA A 259 0.23 -5.32 17.63
CA ALA A 259 -0.86 -4.43 17.24
C ALA A 259 -1.16 -3.37 18.32
N PHE A 260 -1.19 -3.79 19.58
CA PHE A 260 -1.37 -2.87 20.72
C PHE A 260 -0.21 -1.86 20.84
N MET A 261 1.04 -2.31 20.69
CA MET A 261 2.22 -1.42 20.73
C MET A 261 2.23 -0.42 19.57
N MET A 262 1.64 -0.73 18.43
CA MET A 262 1.45 0.23 17.32
C MET A 262 0.43 1.33 17.64
N GLY A 263 -0.27 1.24 18.79
CA GLY A 263 -1.23 2.22 19.26
C GLY A 263 -2.67 1.95 18.83
N ILE A 264 -3.00 0.69 18.53
CA ILE A 264 -4.37 0.25 18.25
C ILE A 264 -5.08 -0.05 19.57
N PRO A 265 -6.36 0.34 19.75
CA PRO A 265 -7.13 0.02 20.93
C PRO A 265 -7.19 -1.49 21.20
N TYR A 266 -7.17 -1.90 22.48
CA TYR A 266 -7.11 -3.31 22.88
C TYR A 266 -8.15 -4.20 22.18
N ARG A 267 -9.41 -3.74 22.07
CA ARG A 267 -10.49 -4.51 21.41
C ARG A 267 -10.25 -4.73 19.93
N GLU A 268 -9.72 -3.74 19.22
CA GLU A 268 -9.44 -3.80 17.79
C GLU A 268 -8.11 -4.53 17.50
N SER A 269 -7.22 -4.62 18.50
CA SER A 269 -5.89 -5.22 18.35
C SER A 269 -5.94 -6.70 17.94
N PHE A 270 -6.95 -7.46 18.36
CA PHE A 270 -7.08 -8.86 17.98
C PHE A 270 -7.37 -9.03 16.49
N VAL A 271 -8.28 -8.22 15.93
CA VAL A 271 -8.63 -8.26 14.50
C VAL A 271 -7.46 -7.79 13.65
N VAL A 272 -6.76 -6.74 14.08
CA VAL A 272 -5.57 -6.25 13.37
C VAL A 272 -4.44 -7.27 13.45
N ALA A 273 -4.27 -7.94 14.58
CA ALA A 273 -3.30 -9.03 14.75
C ALA A 273 -3.57 -10.22 13.82
N GLN A 274 -4.85 -10.58 13.60
CA GLN A 274 -5.24 -11.57 12.59
C GLN A 274 -4.78 -11.16 11.21
N MET A 275 -5.04 -9.91 10.79
CA MET A 275 -4.63 -9.40 9.48
C MET A 275 -3.11 -9.37 9.32
N ILE A 276 -2.35 -9.01 10.36
CA ILE A 276 -0.87 -9.07 10.34
C ILE A 276 -0.40 -10.52 10.16
N GLY A 277 -0.99 -11.46 10.89
CA GLY A 277 -0.70 -12.89 10.75
C GLY A 277 -1.03 -13.40 9.34
N THR A 278 -2.22 -13.09 8.83
CA THR A 278 -2.66 -13.44 7.47
C THR A 278 -1.69 -12.89 6.42
N LYS A 279 -1.28 -11.62 6.55
CA LYS A 279 -0.27 -11.03 5.66
C LYS A 279 1.03 -11.83 5.68
N LEU A 280 1.57 -12.13 6.85
CA LEU A 280 2.89 -12.76 6.99
C LEU A 280 2.93 -14.19 6.47
N PHE A 281 1.89 -14.98 6.74
CA PHE A 281 1.87 -16.40 6.42
C PHE A 281 1.24 -16.70 5.06
N ILE A 282 0.28 -15.90 4.63
CA ILE A 282 -0.44 -16.08 3.37
C ILE A 282 0.01 -15.01 2.37
N ASN A 283 -0.64 -13.85 2.39
CA ASN A 283 -0.27 -12.69 1.60
C ASN A 283 -1.06 -11.44 2.04
N GLU A 284 -0.66 -10.30 1.51
CA GLU A 284 -1.29 -9.00 1.76
C GLU A 284 -2.66 -8.83 1.09
N PHE A 285 -2.96 -9.55 0.00
CA PHE A 285 -4.25 -9.44 -0.70
C PHE A 285 -5.42 -9.83 0.20
N VAL A 286 -5.33 -10.99 0.86
CA VAL A 286 -6.35 -11.48 1.79
C VAL A 286 -6.50 -10.53 2.99
N ALA A 287 -5.38 -10.02 3.49
CA ALA A 287 -5.40 -9.07 4.60
C ALA A 287 -6.09 -7.74 4.24
N TYR A 288 -5.82 -7.20 3.04
CA TYR A 288 -6.48 -5.99 2.55
C TYR A 288 -7.95 -6.20 2.19
N GLU A 289 -8.34 -7.38 1.71
CA GLU A 289 -9.74 -7.75 1.51
C GLU A 289 -10.51 -7.71 2.83
N THR A 290 -9.93 -8.30 3.90
CA THR A 290 -10.50 -8.24 5.25
C THR A 290 -10.61 -6.79 5.75
N LEU A 291 -9.57 -5.97 5.55
CA LEU A 291 -9.59 -4.56 5.93
C LEU A 291 -10.68 -3.78 5.18
N SER A 292 -10.85 -4.06 3.89
CA SER A 292 -11.90 -3.47 3.06
C SER A 292 -13.30 -3.83 3.55
N ALA A 293 -13.53 -5.08 3.94
CA ALA A 293 -14.81 -5.51 4.52
C ALA A 293 -15.12 -4.76 5.83
N LEU A 294 -14.14 -4.64 6.73
CA LEU A 294 -14.30 -3.88 7.99
C LEU A 294 -14.61 -2.39 7.73
N LYS A 295 -13.96 -1.80 6.73
CA LYS A 295 -14.23 -0.41 6.30
C LYS A 295 -15.65 -0.26 5.77
N THR A 296 -16.09 -1.17 4.89
CA THR A 296 -17.42 -1.18 4.30
C THR A 296 -18.50 -1.35 5.38
N ASN A 297 -18.29 -2.22 6.35
CA ASN A 297 -19.19 -2.41 7.49
C ASN A 297 -19.36 -1.10 8.28
N ARG A 298 -18.27 -0.36 8.52
CA ARG A 298 -18.32 0.93 9.19
C ARG A 298 -19.12 1.96 8.36
N GLN A 299 -18.89 1.99 7.04
CA GLN A 299 -19.59 2.93 6.14
C GLN A 299 -21.08 2.63 6.05
N ASN A 300 -21.46 1.35 6.15
CA ASN A 300 -22.86 0.91 6.18
C ASN A 300 -23.54 1.14 7.54
N GLY A 301 -22.81 1.63 8.56
CA GLY A 301 -23.37 1.95 9.86
C GLY A 301 -23.72 0.73 10.70
N LEU A 302 -23.05 -0.42 10.48
CA LEU A 302 -23.22 -1.60 11.32
C LEU A 302 -22.74 -1.33 12.76
N ASP A 303 -23.30 -2.03 13.73
CA ASP A 303 -22.83 -1.99 15.11
C ASP A 303 -21.37 -2.45 15.19
N SER A 304 -20.60 -1.84 16.08
CA SER A 304 -19.17 -2.12 16.22
C SER A 304 -18.87 -3.55 16.68
N ILE A 305 -19.81 -4.15 17.41
CA ILE A 305 -19.73 -5.52 17.93
C ILE A 305 -21.06 -6.20 17.67
N ILE A 306 -21.04 -7.33 16.98
CA ILE A 306 -22.18 -8.22 16.80
C ILE A 306 -21.75 -9.60 17.27
N ASP A 307 -22.53 -10.23 18.16
CA ASP A 307 -22.25 -11.56 18.74
C ASP A 307 -20.83 -11.70 19.37
N GLY A 308 -20.28 -10.59 19.86
CA GLY A 308 -18.95 -10.56 20.46
C GLY A 308 -17.80 -10.37 19.47
N GLU A 309 -18.07 -10.32 18.17
CA GLU A 309 -17.10 -10.10 17.12
C GLU A 309 -17.07 -8.63 16.67
N VAL A 310 -15.86 -8.10 16.46
CA VAL A 310 -15.63 -6.72 15.97
C VAL A 310 -15.97 -6.66 14.50
N GLN A 311 -16.99 -5.86 14.14
CA GLN A 311 -17.47 -5.70 12.77
C GLN A 311 -16.73 -4.63 11.99
N TRP A 312 -16.14 -3.66 12.67
CA TRP A 312 -15.33 -2.61 12.06
C TRP A 312 -14.32 -2.03 13.05
N ILE A 313 -13.28 -1.41 12.51
CA ILE A 313 -12.24 -0.74 13.29
C ILE A 313 -12.30 0.77 13.07
N SER A 314 -11.76 1.53 14.02
CA SER A 314 -11.70 3.00 13.96
C SER A 314 -10.87 3.49 12.76
N VAL A 315 -11.11 4.70 12.29
CA VAL A 315 -10.36 5.29 11.15
C VAL A 315 -8.86 5.34 11.45
N ARG A 316 -8.49 5.61 12.72
CA ARG A 316 -7.10 5.59 13.15
C ARG A 316 -6.49 4.19 13.01
N SER A 317 -7.19 3.16 13.48
CA SER A 317 -6.75 1.76 13.38
C SER A 317 -6.71 1.30 11.92
N GLU A 318 -7.67 1.72 11.08
CA GLU A 318 -7.64 1.47 9.64
C GLU A 318 -6.37 2.05 9.01
N THR A 319 -6.04 3.31 9.32
CA THR A 319 -4.83 3.95 8.80
C THR A 319 -3.57 3.20 9.25
N ILE A 320 -3.41 2.94 10.54
CA ILE A 320 -2.27 2.18 11.07
C ILE A 320 -2.15 0.81 10.38
N THR A 321 -3.26 0.11 10.24
CA THR A 321 -3.31 -1.21 9.61
C THR A 321 -2.95 -1.15 8.13
N THR A 322 -3.43 -0.13 7.39
CA THR A 322 -3.09 0.08 5.98
C THR A 322 -1.57 0.18 5.79
N TYR A 323 -0.88 0.94 6.65
CA TYR A 323 0.59 1.05 6.60
C TYR A 323 1.29 -0.26 7.04
N ALA A 324 0.77 -0.96 8.05
CA ALA A 324 1.33 -2.23 8.51
C ALA A 324 1.20 -3.34 7.46
N LEU A 325 0.13 -3.35 6.70
CA LEU A 325 -0.10 -4.31 5.62
C LEU A 325 0.69 -3.97 4.35
N CYS A 326 1.15 -2.72 4.18
CA CYS A 326 1.89 -2.30 3.00
C CYS A 326 3.28 -2.96 2.97
N GLY A 327 3.50 -3.81 1.96
CA GLY A 327 4.76 -4.52 1.73
C GLY A 327 4.58 -6.00 1.47
N PHE A 328 5.50 -6.55 0.68
CA PHE A 328 5.52 -7.96 0.26
C PHE A 328 6.20 -8.91 1.26
N ALA A 329 6.35 -8.51 2.52
CA ALA A 329 6.97 -9.34 3.55
C ALA A 329 6.03 -10.49 3.96
N ASN A 330 6.09 -11.61 3.25
CA ASN A 330 5.37 -12.85 3.54
C ASN A 330 6.17 -14.08 3.09
N PHE A 331 5.80 -15.27 3.58
CA PHE A 331 6.51 -16.51 3.26
C PHE A 331 6.43 -16.90 1.77
N SER A 332 5.33 -16.58 1.09
CA SER A 332 5.20 -16.81 -0.35
C SER A 332 6.22 -16.01 -1.15
N SER A 333 6.45 -14.76 -0.75
CA SER A 333 7.40 -13.86 -1.41
C SER A 333 8.86 -14.28 -1.26
N LEU A 334 9.21 -15.11 -0.28
CA LEU A 334 10.57 -15.66 -0.16
C LEU A 334 10.98 -16.44 -1.42
N GLY A 335 10.07 -17.31 -1.87
CA GLY A 335 10.30 -18.10 -3.09
C GLY A 335 10.44 -17.22 -4.32
N ILE A 336 9.59 -16.19 -4.43
CA ILE A 336 9.61 -15.23 -5.53
C ILE A 336 10.95 -14.46 -5.55
N CYS A 337 11.42 -13.96 -4.40
CA CYS A 337 12.70 -13.26 -4.30
C CYS A 337 13.89 -14.16 -4.62
N ILE A 338 13.95 -15.38 -4.06
CA ILE A 338 15.03 -16.32 -4.34
C ILE A 338 15.04 -16.65 -5.83
N GLY A 339 13.91 -16.99 -6.41
CA GLY A 339 13.77 -17.31 -7.83
C GLY A 339 14.15 -16.13 -8.73
N GLY A 340 13.61 -14.96 -8.45
CA GLY A 340 13.84 -13.73 -9.21
C GLY A 340 15.32 -13.32 -9.22
N LEU A 341 15.92 -13.10 -8.05
CA LEU A 341 17.34 -12.70 -7.98
C LEU A 341 18.28 -13.78 -8.49
N SER A 342 17.98 -15.07 -8.25
CA SER A 342 18.80 -16.17 -8.76
C SER A 342 18.74 -16.29 -10.28
N SER A 343 17.65 -15.92 -10.92
CA SER A 343 17.55 -15.86 -12.38
C SER A 343 18.36 -14.71 -12.97
N ILE A 344 18.42 -13.57 -12.26
CA ILE A 344 19.18 -12.38 -12.67
C ILE A 344 20.69 -12.63 -12.48
N CYS A 345 21.10 -13.21 -11.34
CA CYS A 345 22.49 -13.47 -10.99
C CYS A 345 22.65 -14.86 -10.35
N PRO A 346 22.78 -15.96 -11.15
CA PRO A 346 22.87 -17.34 -10.64
C PRO A 346 24.05 -17.58 -9.70
N SER A 347 25.16 -16.87 -9.88
CA SER A 347 26.37 -16.99 -9.05
C SER A 347 26.16 -16.56 -7.59
N ARG A 348 25.17 -15.72 -7.30
CA ARG A 348 24.86 -15.19 -5.95
C ARG A 348 23.67 -15.88 -5.27
N ARG A 349 23.15 -16.98 -5.85
CA ARG A 349 21.99 -17.70 -5.31
C ARG A 349 22.18 -18.14 -3.85
N SER A 350 23.35 -18.62 -3.48
CA SER A 350 23.66 -19.05 -2.11
C SER A 350 23.59 -17.89 -1.13
N ASP A 351 24.12 -16.73 -1.51
CA ASP A 351 24.11 -15.54 -0.67
C ASP A 351 22.68 -15.01 -0.48
N VAL A 352 21.92 -14.91 -1.58
CA VAL A 352 20.49 -14.54 -1.54
C VAL A 352 19.73 -15.47 -0.58
N SER A 353 19.86 -16.79 -0.74
CA SER A 353 19.16 -17.77 0.12
C SER A 353 19.56 -17.67 1.59
N SER A 354 20.80 -17.29 1.89
CA SER A 354 21.30 -17.17 3.26
C SER A 354 20.75 -15.96 4.01
N VAL A 355 20.43 -14.87 3.30
CA VAL A 355 20.00 -13.61 3.94
C VAL A 355 18.50 -13.31 3.77
N VAL A 356 17.80 -14.01 2.87
CA VAL A 356 16.42 -13.69 2.47
C VAL A 356 15.43 -13.76 3.63
N MET A 357 15.52 -14.75 4.52
CA MET A 357 14.64 -14.87 5.69
C MET A 357 14.82 -13.67 6.63
N ARG A 358 16.07 -13.29 6.88
CA ARG A 358 16.39 -12.12 7.70
C ARG A 358 15.90 -10.84 7.05
N ALA A 359 16.05 -10.70 5.73
CA ALA A 359 15.54 -9.57 4.98
C ALA A 359 14.02 -9.46 5.04
N MET A 360 13.29 -10.60 4.96
CA MET A 360 11.83 -10.61 5.12
C MET A 360 11.40 -10.13 6.53
N LEU A 361 12.04 -10.64 7.58
CA LEU A 361 11.75 -10.18 8.95
C LEU A 361 12.07 -8.70 9.13
N THR A 362 13.17 -8.23 8.54
CA THR A 362 13.53 -6.81 8.56
C THR A 362 12.50 -5.98 7.78
N GLY A 363 12.04 -6.43 6.62
CA GLY A 363 10.97 -5.79 5.84
C GLY A 363 9.65 -5.72 6.60
N THR A 364 9.29 -6.77 7.35
CA THR A 364 8.15 -6.75 8.27
C THR A 364 8.32 -5.65 9.32
N CYS A 365 9.49 -5.56 9.96
CA CYS A 365 9.76 -4.50 10.93
C CYS A 365 9.64 -3.10 10.31
N VAL A 366 10.08 -2.92 9.06
CA VAL A 366 9.90 -1.66 8.32
C VAL A 366 8.43 -1.29 8.21
N SER A 367 7.56 -2.21 7.80
CA SER A 367 6.12 -1.95 7.68
C SER A 367 5.50 -1.59 9.05
N LEU A 368 5.89 -2.28 10.13
CA LEU A 368 5.38 -2.00 11.48
C LEU A 368 5.86 -0.63 12.00
N VAL A 369 7.14 -0.29 11.80
CA VAL A 369 7.67 1.05 12.16
C VAL A 369 6.96 2.14 11.34
N ASN A 370 6.72 1.88 10.07
CA ASN A 370 5.98 2.80 9.20
C ASN A 370 4.56 3.05 9.72
N ALA A 371 3.87 1.98 10.14
CA ALA A 371 2.55 2.05 10.77
C ALA A 371 2.57 2.84 12.10
N CYS A 372 3.59 2.65 12.93
CA CYS A 372 3.77 3.43 14.16
C CYS A 372 3.92 4.92 13.86
N VAL A 373 4.75 5.28 12.87
CA VAL A 373 4.93 6.69 12.46
C VAL A 373 3.61 7.28 11.94
N ALA A 374 2.88 6.54 11.11
CA ALA A 374 1.56 6.96 10.63
C ALA A 374 0.56 7.15 11.78
N GLY A 375 0.55 6.24 12.77
CA GLY A 375 -0.30 6.33 13.95
C GLY A 375 0.01 7.51 14.88
N ILE A 376 1.29 7.88 15.01
CA ILE A 376 1.73 9.06 15.79
C ILE A 376 1.34 10.35 15.07
N LEU A 377 1.47 10.37 13.75
CA LEU A 377 1.19 11.53 12.91
C LEU A 377 -0.29 11.64 12.51
N PHE A 378 -1.10 10.63 12.80
CA PHE A 378 -2.51 10.59 12.42
C PHE A 378 -3.27 11.84 12.89
N VAL A 379 -4.04 12.40 11.98
CA VAL A 379 -4.99 13.48 12.25
C VAL A 379 -6.39 12.87 12.12
N PRO A 380 -7.19 12.87 13.19
CA PRO A 380 -8.56 12.37 13.08
C PRO A 380 -9.32 13.23 12.07
N PRO A 381 -10.14 12.60 11.20
CA PRO A 381 -11.02 13.36 10.32
C PRO A 381 -11.95 14.22 11.18
N VAL A 382 -12.17 15.45 10.75
CA VAL A 382 -13.08 16.37 11.44
C VAL A 382 -14.50 15.80 11.32
N ASP A 383 -15.19 15.65 12.44
CA ASP A 383 -16.62 15.31 12.44
C ASP A 383 -17.41 16.53 11.97
N CYS A 384 -17.56 16.68 10.66
CA CYS A 384 -18.22 17.82 10.07
C CYS A 384 -19.71 17.94 10.44
N VAL A 385 -20.38 16.82 10.71
CA VAL A 385 -21.77 16.83 11.16
C VAL A 385 -21.85 17.41 12.56
N GLY A 386 -20.99 16.95 13.46
CA GLY A 386 -20.88 17.51 14.82
C GLY A 386 -20.43 18.98 14.82
N VAL A 387 -19.50 19.34 13.94
CA VAL A 387 -19.07 20.74 13.77
C VAL A 387 -20.24 21.63 13.35
N PHE A 388 -21.04 21.21 12.37
CA PHE A 388 -22.19 21.99 11.90
C PHE A 388 -23.35 22.05 12.89
N GLN A 389 -23.51 21.05 13.76
CA GLN A 389 -24.51 21.04 14.81
C GLN A 389 -24.14 21.92 16.01
N ASN A 390 -22.85 22.00 16.31
CA ASN A 390 -22.37 22.63 17.55
C ASN A 390 -21.77 24.04 17.32
N ASN A 391 -21.51 24.45 16.10
CA ASN A 391 -20.89 25.73 15.80
C ASN A 391 -21.81 26.64 14.94
N GLN A 392 -21.69 27.96 15.16
CA GLN A 392 -22.27 28.93 14.23
C GLN A 392 -21.44 28.94 12.94
N PHE A 393 -22.14 29.01 11.78
CA PHE A 393 -21.51 29.15 10.47
C PHE A 393 -20.84 30.54 10.37
N ASN A 394 -19.52 30.56 10.59
CA ASN A 394 -18.70 31.76 10.54
C ASN A 394 -17.43 31.52 9.73
N VAL A 395 -17.12 32.42 8.81
CA VAL A 395 -15.90 32.39 7.98
C VAL A 395 -14.62 32.33 8.79
N SER A 396 -14.61 32.89 10.00
CA SER A 396 -13.44 32.90 10.88
C SER A 396 -13.16 31.53 11.52
N ASN A 397 -14.09 30.56 11.48
CA ASN A 397 -13.91 29.23 12.02
C ASN A 397 -13.28 28.32 10.96
N SER A 398 -12.02 27.93 11.17
CA SER A 398 -11.27 27.08 10.23
C SER A 398 -11.88 25.69 10.04
N GLU A 399 -12.51 25.12 11.08
CA GLU A 399 -13.16 23.80 11.01
C GLU A 399 -14.43 23.86 10.18
N VAL A 400 -15.27 24.89 10.36
CA VAL A 400 -16.46 25.12 9.55
C VAL A 400 -16.08 25.32 8.08
N ASN A 401 -15.04 26.11 7.80
CA ASN A 401 -14.55 26.31 6.43
C ASN A 401 -14.05 25.00 5.80
N SER A 402 -13.30 24.18 6.54
CA SER A 402 -12.83 22.88 6.08
C SER A 402 -14.00 21.94 5.78
N CYS A 403 -14.99 21.90 6.67
CA CYS A 403 -16.18 21.08 6.49
C CYS A 403 -17.07 21.54 5.34
N CYS A 404 -17.21 22.86 5.12
CA CYS A 404 -17.92 23.39 3.96
C CYS A 404 -17.21 23.02 2.64
N ARG A 405 -15.89 23.08 2.58
CA ARG A 405 -15.12 22.60 1.40
C ARG A 405 -15.33 21.12 1.14
N ASN A 406 -15.34 20.29 2.18
CA ASN A 406 -15.62 18.86 2.06
C ASN A 406 -17.03 18.61 1.52
N LEU A 407 -18.04 19.34 2.03
CA LEU A 407 -19.42 19.24 1.57
C LEU A 407 -19.54 19.66 0.09
N PHE A 408 -18.94 20.78 -0.31
CA PHE A 408 -18.94 21.23 -1.71
C PHE A 408 -18.25 20.24 -2.64
N GLY A 409 -17.11 19.70 -2.25
CA GLY A 409 -16.38 18.66 -3.03
C GLY A 409 -17.15 17.34 -3.17
N SER A 410 -18.09 17.09 -2.26
CA SER A 410 -18.94 15.88 -2.25
C SER A 410 -20.32 16.11 -2.85
N THR A 411 -20.58 17.30 -3.43
CA THR A 411 -21.89 17.70 -3.95
C THR A 411 -21.82 17.93 -5.46
N VAL A 412 -22.77 17.33 -6.19
CA VAL A 412 -22.96 17.56 -7.63
C VAL A 412 -24.31 18.23 -7.82
N ASN A 413 -24.33 19.33 -8.58
CA ASN A 413 -25.55 20.04 -8.93
C ASN A 413 -25.87 19.81 -10.42
N ASN A 414 -26.79 18.92 -10.71
CA ASN A 414 -27.34 18.64 -12.05
C ASN A 414 -28.84 18.98 -12.13
N GLY A 415 -29.25 20.15 -11.55
CA GLY A 415 -30.65 20.52 -11.40
C GLY A 415 -31.30 20.01 -10.10
N SER A 416 -30.65 19.09 -9.41
CA SER A 416 -30.90 18.67 -8.02
C SER A 416 -29.58 18.47 -7.31
N LEU A 417 -29.50 18.80 -6.02
CA LEU A 417 -28.32 18.57 -5.21
C LEU A 417 -28.20 17.08 -4.89
N ILE A 418 -27.13 16.46 -5.36
CA ILE A 418 -26.80 15.06 -5.08
C ILE A 418 -25.56 15.05 -4.19
N PHE A 419 -25.71 14.52 -2.99
CA PHE A 419 -24.63 14.39 -2.02
C PHE A 419 -24.00 12.99 -2.11
N SER A 420 -22.68 12.92 -2.03
CA SER A 420 -21.92 11.67 -2.03
C SER A 420 -21.15 11.48 -0.71
N GLY A 421 -20.64 10.28 -0.48
CA GLY A 421 -19.85 9.95 0.72
C GLY A 421 -20.66 10.07 2.01
N ILE A 422 -20.06 10.65 3.05
CA ILE A 422 -20.69 10.78 4.37
C ILE A 422 -21.98 11.60 4.35
N TRP A 423 -22.14 12.50 3.37
CA TRP A 423 -23.27 13.41 3.26
C TRP A 423 -24.53 12.77 2.68
N GLN A 424 -24.41 11.61 2.03
CA GLN A 424 -25.53 10.91 1.41
C GLN A 424 -26.62 10.53 2.41
N ASN A 425 -26.24 10.18 3.63
CA ASN A 425 -27.14 9.72 4.69
C ASN A 425 -27.44 10.78 5.77
N VAL A 426 -26.94 12.00 5.61
CA VAL A 426 -27.15 13.08 6.57
C VAL A 426 -28.47 13.79 6.28
N GLN A 427 -29.44 13.67 7.19
CA GLN A 427 -30.80 14.24 7.02
C GLN A 427 -30.83 15.75 6.73
N ASN A 428 -29.83 16.49 7.21
CA ASN A 428 -29.77 17.97 7.07
C ASN A 428 -28.68 18.43 6.09
N ALA A 429 -28.18 17.55 5.20
CA ALA A 429 -27.09 17.89 4.28
C ALA A 429 -27.42 19.11 3.38
N SER A 430 -28.66 19.23 2.90
CA SER A 430 -29.10 20.36 2.10
C SER A 430 -29.15 21.69 2.90
N LEU A 431 -29.52 21.63 4.18
CA LEU A 431 -29.51 22.78 5.07
C LEU A 431 -28.06 23.23 5.31
N PHE A 432 -27.16 22.30 5.65
CA PHE A 432 -25.74 22.57 5.83
C PHE A 432 -25.10 23.15 4.57
N PHE A 433 -25.46 22.61 3.39
CA PHE A 433 -25.03 23.16 2.12
C PHE A 433 -25.43 24.60 1.92
N THR A 434 -26.69 24.94 2.18
CA THR A 434 -27.21 26.32 2.06
C THR A 434 -26.50 27.27 3.03
N GLU A 435 -26.28 26.86 4.28
CA GLU A 435 -25.55 27.67 5.25
C GLU A 435 -24.05 27.81 4.87
N CYS A 436 -23.41 26.76 4.33
CA CYS A 436 -22.06 26.85 3.78
C CYS A 436 -21.97 27.81 2.58
N CYS A 437 -22.96 27.82 1.67
CA CYS A 437 -23.03 28.80 0.58
C CYS A 437 -23.12 30.22 1.10
N ARG A 438 -23.95 30.44 2.14
CA ARG A 438 -24.15 31.77 2.74
C ARG A 438 -22.89 32.27 3.44
N CYS A 439 -22.16 31.38 4.17
CA CYS A 439 -21.01 31.77 4.97
C CYS A 439 -19.71 31.79 4.14
N CYS A 440 -19.50 30.77 3.28
CA CYS A 440 -18.19 30.41 2.81
C CYS A 440 -18.15 30.17 1.29
N GLY A 441 -19.22 30.50 0.54
CA GLY A 441 -19.43 30.12 -0.85
C GLY A 441 -18.67 30.95 -1.89
N VAL A 442 -17.94 31.99 -1.51
CA VAL A 442 -17.26 32.93 -2.44
C VAL A 442 -16.27 32.24 -3.40
N SER A 443 -15.77 31.05 -3.04
CA SER A 443 -14.88 30.26 -3.90
C SER A 443 -15.62 29.20 -4.73
N PHE A 444 -16.91 29.00 -4.56
CA PHE A 444 -17.74 27.95 -5.15
C PHE A 444 -19.05 28.46 -5.76
N ASP A 445 -19.02 29.68 -6.33
CA ASP A 445 -20.19 30.36 -6.91
C ASP A 445 -20.97 29.51 -7.92
N ALA A 446 -20.31 28.63 -8.67
CA ALA A 446 -20.95 27.75 -9.64
C ALA A 446 -21.85 26.65 -9.01
N LEU A 447 -21.65 26.32 -7.74
CA LEU A 447 -22.43 25.30 -7.02
C LEU A 447 -23.52 25.95 -6.14
N CYS A 448 -23.32 27.21 -5.72
CA CYS A 448 -24.20 27.94 -4.81
C CYS A 448 -25.26 28.80 -5.54
N ASN A 449 -25.12 28.98 -6.84
CA ASN A 449 -26.10 29.60 -7.74
C ASN A 449 -26.84 28.50 -8.51
#